data_c5853ce643a4b278c402e7adeae5f691
#
_entry.id   c5853ce643a4b278c402e7adeae5f691
#
_cell.length_a   1.000
_cell.length_b   1.000
_cell.length_c   1.000
_cell.angle_alpha   90.00
_cell.angle_beta   90.00
_cell.angle_gamma   90.00
#
_symmetry.space_group_name_H-M   'P 1'
#
loop_
_entity.id
_entity.type
_entity.pdbx_description
1 polymer ?
#
loop_
_entity_poly.entity_id
_entity_poly.type
_entity_poly.pdbx_seq_one_letter_code
_entity_poly.pdbx_strand_id
1 'polypeptide(L)'
;LAAKRHELAPVSGFKEFYLNKGQVPAVGSKLLQSKLGETLEYLGCVGLDDFYLGDMAKTHGDFLAKAGSPLIFEDFKKFKAELQKPLSINTSVGQLFNLGPPTQGISSLAILGIYDRIKNEACDDFDFIHRLVEATKQAFITRNLELGDPTDMKVDPADLISDSYLDSSATNISLSEAADWPEIAKKGDTIWMGAVDSEGTVVSFIQSIFWEFGSGLICPETGVLFQNRGAGFSLTDGPNCLAPGKKPFHTLNPAMAIMNDGRIVAYGTMGGEGQPQTQ
;
A
#
# COMPACT_ATOMS: atom_id res chain seq x y z
N LEU A 1 -3.60 20.47 3.54
CA LEU A 1 -2.50 21.43 3.39
C LEU A 1 -2.40 22.39 4.58
N ALA A 2 -3.49 23.03 5.01
CA ALA A 2 -3.46 23.99 6.14
C ALA A 2 -2.94 23.33 7.44
N ALA A 3 -3.46 22.16 7.80
CA ALA A 3 -3.06 21.43 9.01
C ALA A 3 -1.59 20.99 9.01
N LYS A 4 -1.02 20.72 7.83
CA LYS A 4 0.37 20.23 7.66
C LYS A 4 1.39 21.34 7.34
N ARG A 5 0.95 22.59 7.18
CA ARG A 5 1.81 23.70 6.75
C ARG A 5 3.03 23.89 7.66
N HIS A 6 2.85 23.89 8.97
CA HIS A 6 3.95 24.13 9.91
C HIS A 6 5.01 23.04 9.89
N GLU A 7 4.60 21.81 9.63
CA GLU A 7 5.46 20.62 9.53
C GLU A 7 6.23 20.60 8.20
N LEU A 8 5.53 20.88 7.09
CA LEU A 8 6.05 20.72 5.74
C LEU A 8 6.72 21.97 5.15
N ALA A 9 6.38 23.16 5.62
CA ALA A 9 6.97 24.39 5.11
C ALA A 9 8.52 24.47 5.23
N PRO A 10 9.18 23.86 6.23
CA PRO A 10 10.66 23.79 6.26
C PRO A 10 11.25 22.82 5.26
N VAL A 11 10.46 21.90 4.71
CA VAL A 11 10.95 20.85 3.79
C VAL A 11 11.25 21.44 2.42
N SER A 12 12.35 20.99 1.82
CA SER A 12 12.85 21.50 0.52
C SER A 12 11.83 21.35 -0.60
N GLY A 13 11.58 22.42 -1.32
CA GLY A 13 10.64 22.50 -2.44
C GLY A 13 9.19 22.71 -2.04
N PHE A 14 8.76 22.35 -0.82
CA PHE A 14 7.35 22.35 -0.45
C PHE A 14 6.67 23.73 -0.58
N LYS A 15 7.34 24.80 -0.10
CA LYS A 15 6.79 26.17 -0.17
C LYS A 15 6.55 26.65 -1.59
N GLU A 16 7.47 26.32 -2.48
CA GLU A 16 7.46 26.76 -3.88
C GLU A 16 6.32 26.15 -4.66
N PHE A 17 5.99 24.90 -4.37
CA PHE A 17 5.02 24.12 -5.12
C PHE A 17 3.59 24.15 -4.53
N TYR A 18 3.47 24.26 -3.21
CA TYR A 18 2.17 24.15 -2.54
C TYR A 18 1.68 25.43 -1.86
N LEU A 19 2.52 26.44 -1.69
CA LEU A 19 2.10 27.70 -1.07
C LEU A 19 2.10 28.85 -2.08
N ASN A 20 1.09 29.69 -2.02
CA ASN A 20 1.04 30.93 -2.79
C ASN A 20 1.62 32.07 -1.94
N LYS A 21 2.80 32.61 -2.30
CA LYS A 21 3.53 33.63 -1.51
C LYS A 21 3.65 33.25 -0.03
N GLY A 22 3.92 31.96 0.25
CA GLY A 22 4.06 31.43 1.61
C GLY A 22 2.75 31.20 2.37
N GLN A 23 1.60 31.42 1.74
CA GLN A 23 0.28 31.17 2.31
C GLN A 23 -0.40 29.95 1.68
N VAL A 24 -1.25 29.29 2.45
CA VAL A 24 -2.09 28.20 1.93
C VAL A 24 -3.02 28.77 0.86
N PRO A 25 -3.10 28.17 -0.33
CA PRO A 25 -4.04 28.59 -1.37
C PRO A 25 -5.48 28.58 -0.86
N ALA A 26 -6.29 29.55 -1.30
CA ALA A 26 -7.71 29.58 -0.96
C ALA A 26 -8.45 28.34 -1.51
N VAL A 27 -9.47 27.90 -0.80
CA VAL A 27 -10.34 26.80 -1.26
C VAL A 27 -10.96 27.18 -2.61
N GLY A 28 -10.91 26.28 -3.59
CA GLY A 28 -11.40 26.52 -4.96
C GLY A 28 -10.42 27.23 -5.88
N SER A 29 -9.25 27.69 -5.37
CA SER A 29 -8.22 28.27 -6.23
C SER A 29 -7.52 27.19 -7.07
N LYS A 30 -7.06 27.61 -8.25
CA LYS A 30 -6.32 26.70 -9.17
C LYS A 30 -4.89 26.50 -8.65
N LEU A 31 -4.53 25.23 -8.41
CA LEU A 31 -3.15 24.83 -8.13
C LEU A 31 -2.49 24.40 -9.46
N LEU A 32 -1.38 25.04 -9.80
CA LEU A 32 -0.62 24.75 -11.03
C LEU A 32 0.68 24.03 -10.66
N GLN A 33 0.89 22.85 -11.26
CA GLN A 33 2.08 22.04 -11.10
C GLN A 33 2.91 22.07 -12.42
N SER A 34 3.36 23.27 -12.82
CA SER A 34 3.99 23.47 -14.14
C SER A 34 5.22 22.62 -14.34
N LYS A 35 6.10 22.53 -13.33
CA LYS A 35 7.31 21.69 -13.41
C LYS A 35 7.01 20.20 -13.55
N LEU A 36 6.01 19.70 -12.83
CA LEU A 36 5.56 18.32 -12.96
C LEU A 36 4.97 18.09 -14.36
N GLY A 37 4.22 19.06 -14.91
CA GLY A 37 3.70 19.01 -16.28
C GLY A 37 4.83 18.89 -17.31
N GLU A 38 5.86 19.76 -17.22
CA GLU A 38 7.06 19.71 -18.08
C GLU A 38 7.77 18.34 -17.96
N THR A 39 7.85 17.78 -16.75
CA THR A 39 8.46 16.47 -16.50
C THR A 39 7.69 15.34 -17.17
N LEU A 40 6.34 15.35 -17.07
CA LEU A 40 5.52 14.35 -17.72
C LEU A 40 5.59 14.43 -19.25
N GLU A 41 5.62 15.64 -19.79
CA GLU A 41 5.80 15.87 -21.24
C GLU A 41 7.18 15.36 -21.69
N TYR A 42 8.24 15.68 -20.96
CA TYR A 42 9.60 15.20 -21.23
C TYR A 42 9.65 13.66 -21.24
N LEU A 43 9.15 13.01 -20.19
CA LEU A 43 9.10 11.53 -20.13
C LEU A 43 8.25 10.92 -21.26
N GLY A 44 7.18 11.59 -21.67
CA GLY A 44 6.39 11.18 -22.83
C GLY A 44 7.18 11.21 -24.15
N CYS A 45 8.16 12.10 -24.27
CA CYS A 45 9.01 12.23 -25.47
C CYS A 45 10.24 11.31 -25.45
N VAL A 46 10.93 11.19 -24.32
CA VAL A 46 12.21 10.45 -24.24
C VAL A 46 12.02 9.00 -23.77
N GLY A 47 10.89 8.68 -23.17
CA GLY A 47 10.58 7.37 -22.58
C GLY A 47 10.64 7.36 -21.07
N LEU A 48 9.82 6.49 -20.45
CA LEU A 48 9.65 6.42 -18.99
C LEU A 48 10.92 5.91 -18.27
N ASP A 49 11.78 5.21 -18.97
CA ASP A 49 13.03 4.68 -18.41
C ASP A 49 13.98 5.78 -17.92
N ASP A 50 13.89 7.00 -18.47
CA ASP A 50 14.75 8.12 -18.03
C ASP A 50 14.53 8.47 -16.56
N PHE A 51 13.30 8.25 -16.04
CA PHE A 51 13.00 8.45 -14.62
C PHE A 51 13.85 7.59 -13.69
N TYR A 52 14.29 6.42 -14.14
CA TYR A 52 15.08 5.46 -13.36
C TYR A 52 16.52 5.30 -13.81
N LEU A 53 16.81 5.49 -15.10
CA LEU A 53 18.09 5.16 -15.70
C LEU A 53 18.83 6.38 -16.28
N GLY A 54 18.13 7.46 -16.57
CA GLY A 54 18.65 8.61 -17.30
C GLY A 54 19.07 9.79 -16.41
N ASP A 55 19.07 10.97 -17.02
CA ASP A 55 19.51 12.20 -16.35
C ASP A 55 18.52 12.65 -15.27
N MET A 56 17.24 12.33 -15.41
CA MET A 56 16.25 12.59 -14.37
C MET A 56 16.55 11.79 -13.09
N ALA A 57 16.90 10.51 -13.22
CA ALA A 57 17.29 9.68 -12.08
C ALA A 57 18.53 10.24 -11.35
N LYS A 58 19.51 10.74 -12.07
CA LYS A 58 20.70 11.40 -11.48
C LYS A 58 20.29 12.66 -10.72
N THR A 59 19.47 13.52 -11.34
CA THR A 59 18.94 14.75 -10.73
C THR A 59 18.21 14.42 -9.42
N HIS A 60 17.36 13.39 -9.41
CA HIS A 60 16.63 12.93 -8.23
C HIS A 60 17.56 12.37 -7.15
N GLY A 61 18.54 11.55 -7.52
CA GLY A 61 19.53 11.00 -6.59
C GLY A 61 20.35 12.10 -5.91
N ASP A 62 20.85 13.07 -6.68
CA ASP A 62 21.61 14.22 -6.17
C ASP A 62 20.76 15.11 -5.25
N PHE A 63 19.51 15.38 -5.61
CA PHE A 63 18.57 16.14 -4.79
C PHE A 63 18.28 15.42 -3.46
N LEU A 64 17.97 14.13 -3.50
CA LEU A 64 17.67 13.34 -2.32
C LEU A 64 18.88 13.23 -1.39
N ALA A 65 20.09 13.02 -1.92
CA ALA A 65 21.31 12.97 -1.13
C ALA A 65 21.57 14.32 -0.42
N LYS A 66 21.38 15.47 -1.10
CA LYS A 66 21.48 16.81 -0.50
C LYS A 66 20.43 17.04 0.59
N ALA A 67 19.25 16.42 0.46
CA ALA A 67 18.17 16.49 1.43
C ALA A 67 18.37 15.53 2.62
N GLY A 68 19.47 14.74 2.65
CA GLY A 68 19.76 13.79 3.75
C GLY A 68 19.07 12.43 3.60
N SER A 69 18.50 12.12 2.45
CA SER A 69 17.96 10.79 2.15
C SER A 69 19.11 9.79 1.93
N PRO A 70 18.95 8.52 2.35
CA PRO A 70 19.92 7.46 2.02
C PRO A 70 19.82 6.99 0.56
N LEU A 71 18.78 7.39 -0.19
CA LEU A 71 18.61 6.99 -1.59
C LEU A 71 19.55 7.76 -2.51
N ILE A 72 20.20 7.04 -3.40
CA ILE A 72 21.14 7.56 -4.39
C ILE A 72 20.74 7.10 -5.80
N PHE A 73 21.40 7.65 -6.83
CA PHE A 73 21.14 7.28 -8.22
C PHE A 73 21.19 5.76 -8.48
N GLU A 74 22.13 5.04 -7.85
CA GLU A 74 22.23 3.58 -8.05
C GLU A 74 21.00 2.80 -7.52
N ASP A 75 20.26 3.35 -6.57
CA ASP A 75 19.00 2.73 -6.09
C ASP A 75 17.89 2.88 -7.13
N PHE A 76 17.79 4.06 -7.78
CA PHE A 76 16.89 4.24 -8.91
C PHE A 76 17.20 3.26 -10.03
N LYS A 77 18.48 3.16 -10.42
CA LYS A 77 18.94 2.31 -11.50
C LYS A 77 18.68 0.82 -11.29
N LYS A 78 18.68 0.36 -10.03
CA LYS A 78 18.38 -1.03 -9.67
C LYS A 78 16.89 -1.33 -9.66
N PHE A 79 16.03 -0.32 -9.53
CA PHE A 79 14.59 -0.52 -9.47
C PHE A 79 14.03 -0.89 -10.84
N LYS A 80 13.17 -1.89 -10.86
CA LYS A 80 12.41 -2.32 -12.05
C LYS A 80 11.00 -2.67 -11.65
N ALA A 81 10.05 -2.35 -12.53
CA ALA A 81 8.70 -2.89 -12.42
C ALA A 81 8.74 -4.41 -12.67
N GLU A 82 8.05 -5.16 -11.83
CA GLU A 82 8.02 -6.62 -11.88
C GLU A 82 6.61 -7.12 -12.14
N LEU A 83 6.48 -8.11 -13.03
CA LEU A 83 5.23 -8.84 -13.19
C LEU A 83 5.16 -9.92 -12.11
N GLN A 84 4.21 -9.80 -11.20
CA GLN A 84 4.03 -10.71 -10.08
C GLN A 84 2.84 -11.64 -10.32
N LYS A 85 3.00 -12.93 -9.98
CA LYS A 85 1.86 -13.84 -9.91
C LYS A 85 1.05 -13.51 -8.65
N PRO A 86 -0.26 -13.24 -8.76
CA PRO A 86 -1.06 -12.97 -7.57
C PRO A 86 -1.19 -14.21 -6.68
N LEU A 87 -1.30 -13.98 -5.38
CA LEU A 87 -1.77 -14.98 -4.44
C LEU A 87 -3.28 -15.14 -4.57
N SER A 88 -3.81 -16.32 -4.28
CA SER A 88 -5.25 -16.56 -4.32
C SER A 88 -5.72 -17.57 -3.28
N ILE A 89 -6.96 -17.42 -2.85
CA ILE A 89 -7.71 -18.39 -2.04
C ILE A 89 -9.04 -18.72 -2.71
N ASN A 90 -9.56 -19.91 -2.42
CA ASN A 90 -10.93 -20.27 -2.75
C ASN A 90 -11.82 -20.04 -1.52
N THR A 91 -12.97 -19.46 -1.75
CA THR A 91 -14.01 -19.25 -0.74
C THR A 91 -15.34 -19.80 -1.25
N SER A 92 -16.35 -19.85 -0.38
CA SER A 92 -17.69 -20.29 -0.77
C SER A 92 -18.35 -19.43 -1.86
N VAL A 93 -17.88 -18.19 -2.06
CA VAL A 93 -18.45 -17.24 -3.03
C VAL A 93 -17.65 -17.11 -4.31
N GLY A 94 -16.40 -17.56 -4.34
CA GLY A 94 -15.51 -17.46 -5.50
C GLY A 94 -14.03 -17.53 -5.16
N GLN A 95 -13.20 -17.29 -6.16
CA GLN A 95 -11.76 -17.20 -6.01
C GLN A 95 -11.33 -15.74 -5.84
N LEU A 96 -10.58 -15.46 -4.78
CA LEU A 96 -10.11 -14.13 -4.42
C LEU A 96 -8.61 -14.02 -4.69
N PHE A 97 -8.19 -12.87 -5.20
CA PHE A 97 -6.80 -12.60 -5.60
C PHE A 97 -6.28 -11.33 -4.94
N ASN A 98 -5.02 -11.33 -4.57
CA ASN A 98 -4.31 -10.15 -4.11
C ASN A 98 -2.80 -10.29 -4.34
N LEU A 99 -2.03 -9.21 -4.11
CA LEU A 99 -0.58 -9.23 -4.23
C LEU A 99 0.09 -9.89 -3.02
N GLY A 100 1.22 -10.55 -3.28
CA GLY A 100 2.10 -11.08 -2.23
C GLY A 100 2.96 -10.01 -1.56
N PRO A 101 3.79 -10.39 -0.55
CA PRO A 101 4.74 -9.52 0.08
C PRO A 101 5.71 -8.84 -0.93
N PRO A 102 6.20 -7.65 -0.60
CA PRO A 102 6.11 -6.97 0.69
C PRO A 102 4.76 -6.29 0.95
N THR A 103 3.75 -6.49 0.08
CA THR A 103 2.42 -5.90 0.28
C THR A 103 1.60 -6.68 1.32
N GLN A 104 0.61 -6.01 1.90
CA GLN A 104 -0.29 -6.66 2.86
C GLN A 104 -1.50 -7.36 2.20
N GLY A 105 -1.47 -7.62 0.89
CA GLY A 105 -2.57 -8.27 0.18
C GLY A 105 -2.92 -9.65 0.74
N ILE A 106 -1.91 -10.36 1.24
CA ILE A 106 -2.08 -11.64 1.94
C ILE A 106 -2.99 -11.52 3.17
N SER A 107 -2.94 -10.38 3.89
CA SER A 107 -3.79 -10.16 5.07
C SER A 107 -5.27 -10.02 4.69
N SER A 108 -5.56 -9.36 3.56
CA SER A 108 -6.92 -9.29 3.02
C SER A 108 -7.44 -10.69 2.66
N LEU A 109 -6.62 -11.51 1.99
CA LEU A 109 -7.00 -12.90 1.68
C LEU A 109 -7.22 -13.73 2.95
N ALA A 110 -6.34 -13.59 3.96
CA ALA A 110 -6.48 -14.29 5.23
C ALA A 110 -7.76 -13.90 5.98
N ILE A 111 -8.09 -12.59 6.07
CA ILE A 111 -9.33 -12.12 6.70
C ILE A 111 -10.53 -12.79 6.05
N LEU A 112 -10.63 -12.73 4.73
CA LEU A 112 -11.78 -13.27 3.99
C LEU A 112 -11.83 -14.79 4.05
N GLY A 113 -10.67 -15.46 3.99
CA GLY A 113 -10.58 -16.91 4.12
C GLY A 113 -10.93 -17.44 5.51
N ILE A 114 -10.49 -16.76 6.57
CA ILE A 114 -10.87 -17.09 7.96
C ILE A 114 -12.36 -16.81 8.17
N TYR A 115 -12.85 -15.66 7.72
CA TYR A 115 -14.26 -15.31 7.84
C TYR A 115 -15.17 -16.32 7.13
N ASP A 116 -14.80 -16.76 5.93
CA ASP A 116 -15.59 -17.77 5.17
C ASP A 116 -15.77 -19.09 5.95
N ARG A 117 -14.85 -19.44 6.84
CA ARG A 117 -14.90 -20.63 7.69
C ARG A 117 -15.79 -20.51 8.93
N ILE A 118 -15.92 -19.28 9.44
CA ILE A 118 -16.69 -19.01 10.68
C ILE A 118 -18.00 -18.28 10.41
N LYS A 119 -18.29 -17.87 9.18
CA LYS A 119 -19.52 -17.16 8.83
C LYS A 119 -20.78 -18.00 9.19
N ASN A 120 -21.85 -17.29 9.51
CA ASN A 120 -23.15 -17.87 9.76
C ASN A 120 -24.20 -16.97 9.10
N GLU A 121 -24.91 -17.48 8.11
CA GLU A 121 -25.92 -16.71 7.36
C GLU A 121 -27.14 -16.34 8.22
N ALA A 122 -27.36 -17.02 9.33
CA ALA A 122 -28.45 -16.77 10.26
C ALA A 122 -28.07 -15.88 11.45
N CYS A 123 -26.84 -15.30 11.45
CA CYS A 123 -26.38 -14.44 12.55
C CYS A 123 -27.01 -13.05 12.49
N ASP A 124 -27.10 -12.39 13.65
CA ASP A 124 -27.44 -10.97 13.72
C ASP A 124 -26.25 -10.06 13.33
N ASP A 125 -26.49 -8.75 13.26
CA ASP A 125 -25.47 -7.78 12.88
C ASP A 125 -24.28 -7.77 13.85
N PHE A 126 -24.53 -8.00 15.14
CA PHE A 126 -23.46 -8.05 16.15
C PHE A 126 -22.54 -9.25 15.92
N ASP A 127 -23.12 -10.43 15.76
CA ASP A 127 -22.36 -11.66 15.51
C ASP A 127 -21.58 -11.60 14.18
N PHE A 128 -22.21 -11.01 13.13
CA PHE A 128 -21.53 -10.73 11.87
C PHE A 128 -20.27 -9.87 12.06
N ILE A 129 -20.41 -8.73 12.73
CA ILE A 129 -19.29 -7.80 12.97
C ILE A 129 -18.23 -8.43 13.87
N HIS A 130 -18.65 -9.15 14.93
CA HIS A 130 -17.73 -9.84 15.83
C HIS A 130 -16.83 -10.81 15.05
N ARG A 131 -17.39 -11.68 14.22
CA ARG A 131 -16.65 -12.66 13.42
C ARG A 131 -15.67 -11.96 12.46
N LEU A 132 -16.09 -10.90 11.80
CA LEU A 132 -15.24 -10.16 10.87
C LEU A 132 -14.07 -9.48 11.60
N VAL A 133 -14.32 -8.89 12.75
CA VAL A 133 -13.29 -8.24 13.58
C VAL A 133 -12.30 -9.28 14.12
N GLU A 134 -12.76 -10.42 14.62
CA GLU A 134 -11.89 -11.47 15.12
C GLU A 134 -11.03 -12.10 14.00
N ALA A 135 -11.61 -12.35 12.82
CA ALA A 135 -10.86 -12.77 11.64
C ALA A 135 -9.76 -11.75 11.26
N THR A 136 -10.08 -10.46 11.35
CA THR A 136 -9.10 -9.38 11.12
C THR A 136 -7.96 -9.42 12.14
N LYS A 137 -8.25 -9.62 13.41
CA LYS A 137 -7.21 -9.72 14.47
C LYS A 137 -6.26 -10.88 14.20
N GLN A 138 -6.78 -12.07 13.85
CA GLN A 138 -5.93 -13.22 13.52
C GLN A 138 -5.00 -12.92 12.33
N ALA A 139 -5.53 -12.37 11.25
CA ALA A 139 -4.74 -12.00 10.09
C ALA A 139 -3.68 -10.93 10.42
N PHE A 140 -3.99 -9.97 11.28
CA PHE A 140 -3.05 -8.90 11.67
C PHE A 140 -1.96 -9.37 12.62
N ILE A 141 -2.21 -10.33 13.50
CA ILE A 141 -1.18 -10.98 14.30
C ILE A 141 -0.11 -11.57 13.36
N THR A 142 -0.51 -12.35 12.39
CA THR A 142 0.41 -12.95 11.40
C THR A 142 1.10 -11.89 10.56
N ARG A 143 0.36 -10.89 10.06
CA ARG A 143 0.92 -9.78 9.31
C ARG A 143 2.08 -9.12 10.05
N ASN A 144 1.87 -8.79 11.31
CA ASN A 144 2.85 -8.03 12.12
C ASN A 144 4.11 -8.86 12.43
N LEU A 145 3.97 -10.18 12.51
CA LEU A 145 5.08 -11.09 12.81
C LEU A 145 5.87 -11.52 11.57
N GLU A 146 5.20 -11.76 10.45
CA GLU A 146 5.78 -12.52 9.34
C GLU A 146 5.98 -11.68 8.06
N LEU A 147 5.29 -10.54 7.88
CA LEU A 147 5.37 -9.80 6.62
C LEU A 147 6.48 -8.75 6.60
N GLY A 148 7.23 -8.73 5.52
CA GLY A 148 8.30 -7.78 5.24
C GLY A 148 8.84 -7.99 3.84
N ASP A 149 10.13 -7.73 3.66
CA ASP A 149 10.82 -8.05 2.41
C ASP A 149 10.77 -9.56 2.18
N PRO A 150 10.32 -10.05 1.01
CA PRO A 150 10.24 -11.48 0.72
C PRO A 150 11.56 -12.23 0.92
N THR A 151 12.71 -11.55 0.75
CA THR A 151 14.03 -12.15 0.93
C THR A 151 14.37 -12.45 2.39
N ASP A 152 13.69 -11.80 3.33
CA ASP A 152 13.92 -11.96 4.77
C ASP A 152 12.78 -12.69 5.49
N MET A 153 11.70 -12.99 4.78
CA MET A 153 10.62 -13.81 5.33
C MET A 153 11.09 -15.25 5.54
N LYS A 154 10.73 -15.81 6.69
CA LYS A 154 11.07 -17.21 7.06
C LYS A 154 10.02 -18.22 6.62
N VAL A 155 8.84 -17.74 6.25
CA VAL A 155 7.66 -18.54 5.89
C VAL A 155 7.32 -18.25 4.43
N ASP A 156 6.92 -19.28 3.69
CA ASP A 156 6.38 -19.08 2.34
C ASP A 156 5.05 -18.30 2.47
N PRO A 157 4.88 -17.18 1.75
CA PRO A 157 3.62 -16.47 1.75
C PRO A 157 2.38 -17.33 1.43
N ALA A 158 2.53 -18.36 0.62
CA ALA A 158 1.44 -19.29 0.29
C ALA A 158 0.99 -20.12 1.50
N ASP A 159 1.90 -20.44 2.43
CA ASP A 159 1.56 -21.19 3.63
C ASP A 159 0.64 -20.39 4.58
N LEU A 160 0.80 -19.06 4.59
CA LEU A 160 0.02 -18.14 5.43
C LEU A 160 -1.44 -17.93 4.96
N ILE A 161 -1.80 -18.51 3.83
CA ILE A 161 -3.17 -18.55 3.29
C ILE A 161 -3.58 -19.96 2.85
N SER A 162 -2.82 -20.98 3.26
CA SER A 162 -3.19 -22.38 3.03
C SER A 162 -4.46 -22.75 3.80
N ASP A 163 -5.20 -23.73 3.32
CA ASP A 163 -6.41 -24.21 4.00
C ASP A 163 -6.12 -24.59 5.45
N SER A 164 -5.02 -25.31 5.71
CA SER A 164 -4.62 -25.72 7.06
C SER A 164 -4.35 -24.52 7.98
N TYR A 165 -3.73 -23.47 7.45
CA TYR A 165 -3.48 -22.23 8.21
C TYR A 165 -4.80 -21.49 8.51
N LEU A 166 -5.66 -21.33 7.50
CA LEU A 166 -6.93 -20.64 7.64
C LEU A 166 -7.88 -21.39 8.60
N ASP A 167 -7.91 -22.74 8.53
CA ASP A 167 -8.69 -23.58 9.46
C ASP A 167 -8.20 -23.46 10.90
N SER A 168 -6.87 -23.51 11.10
CA SER A 168 -6.29 -23.30 12.43
C SER A 168 -6.59 -21.92 12.99
N SER A 169 -6.47 -20.87 12.18
CA SER A 169 -6.77 -19.49 12.58
C SER A 169 -8.24 -19.31 12.93
N ALA A 170 -9.15 -19.93 12.18
CA ALA A 170 -10.58 -19.92 12.46
C ALA A 170 -10.90 -20.60 13.78
N THR A 171 -10.23 -21.72 14.11
CA THR A 171 -10.41 -22.45 15.36
C THR A 171 -9.97 -21.64 16.60
N ASN A 172 -9.04 -20.71 16.45
CA ASN A 172 -8.56 -19.84 17.53
C ASN A 172 -9.53 -18.72 17.89
N ILE A 173 -10.59 -18.52 17.11
CA ILE A 173 -11.56 -17.44 17.33
C ILE A 173 -12.64 -17.89 18.32
N SER A 174 -12.78 -17.16 19.43
CA SER A 174 -13.96 -17.28 20.31
C SER A 174 -15.13 -16.53 19.68
N LEU A 175 -16.30 -17.21 19.61
CA LEU A 175 -17.53 -16.59 19.10
C LEU A 175 -18.30 -15.82 20.19
N SER A 176 -17.85 -15.86 21.44
CA SER A 176 -18.50 -15.23 22.60
C SER A 176 -17.64 -14.19 23.31
N GLU A 177 -16.34 -14.17 23.06
CA GLU A 177 -15.38 -13.29 23.72
C GLU A 177 -14.47 -12.61 22.69
N ALA A 178 -14.25 -11.32 22.85
CA ALA A 178 -13.34 -10.57 21.99
C ALA A 178 -11.88 -10.75 22.45
N ALA A 179 -10.98 -11.08 21.52
CA ALA A 179 -9.55 -11.05 21.75
C ALA A 179 -9.04 -9.60 21.82
N ASP A 180 -7.85 -9.40 22.43
CA ASP A 180 -7.17 -8.11 22.39
C ASP A 180 -6.79 -7.72 20.96
N TRP A 181 -6.80 -6.41 20.67
CA TRP A 181 -6.34 -5.90 19.38
C TRP A 181 -4.81 -5.98 19.31
N PRO A 182 -4.24 -6.64 18.28
CA PRO A 182 -2.81 -6.92 18.27
C PRO A 182 -1.93 -5.67 18.17
N GLU A 183 -2.36 -4.67 17.41
CA GLU A 183 -1.68 -3.40 17.25
C GLU A 183 -2.59 -2.39 16.55
N ILE A 184 -2.48 -1.11 16.91
CA ILE A 184 -3.25 -0.04 16.24
C ILE A 184 -2.62 0.24 14.88
N ALA A 185 -3.41 0.10 13.81
CA ALA A 185 -3.00 0.38 12.44
C ALA A 185 -2.59 1.86 12.27
N LYS A 186 -1.44 2.10 11.65
CA LYS A 186 -0.98 3.45 11.33
C LYS A 186 -1.79 4.02 10.17
N LYS A 187 -2.17 5.29 10.32
CA LYS A 187 -2.91 6.02 9.28
C LYS A 187 -2.01 6.27 8.07
N GLY A 188 -2.57 6.14 6.87
CA GLY A 188 -1.95 6.50 5.61
C GLY A 188 -2.99 7.05 4.66
N ASP A 189 -2.54 7.71 3.60
CA ASP A 189 -3.39 8.19 2.52
C ASP A 189 -3.08 7.44 1.23
N THR A 190 -4.11 7.11 0.47
CA THR A 190 -4.00 6.22 -0.69
C THR A 190 -5.17 6.46 -1.62
N ILE A 191 -5.02 6.16 -2.89
CA ILE A 191 -6.15 6.07 -3.84
C ILE A 191 -6.20 4.69 -4.47
N TRP A 192 -7.38 4.09 -4.46
CA TRP A 192 -7.73 2.92 -5.23
C TRP A 192 -8.67 3.31 -6.37
N MET A 193 -8.49 2.69 -7.53
CA MET A 193 -9.31 2.88 -8.72
C MET A 193 -9.62 1.55 -9.37
N GLY A 194 -10.84 1.38 -9.87
CA GLY A 194 -11.24 0.26 -10.71
C GLY A 194 -11.66 0.74 -12.09
N ALA A 195 -11.36 -0.05 -13.11
CA ALA A 195 -11.82 0.20 -14.48
C ALA A 195 -12.19 -1.12 -15.16
N VAL A 196 -13.17 -1.04 -16.06
CA VAL A 196 -13.55 -2.13 -16.95
C VAL A 196 -13.76 -1.57 -18.35
N ASP A 197 -13.25 -2.26 -19.37
CA ASP A 197 -13.45 -1.89 -20.76
C ASP A 197 -14.62 -2.64 -21.39
N SER A 198 -14.91 -2.33 -22.67
CA SER A 198 -15.98 -2.95 -23.43
C SER A 198 -15.73 -4.43 -23.78
N GLU A 199 -14.50 -4.91 -23.64
CA GLU A 199 -14.10 -6.30 -23.89
C GLU A 199 -14.15 -7.15 -22.62
N GLY A 200 -14.42 -6.52 -21.47
CA GLY A 200 -14.49 -7.18 -20.16
C GLY A 200 -13.14 -7.27 -19.44
N THR A 201 -12.11 -6.55 -19.90
CA THR A 201 -10.85 -6.42 -19.16
C THR A 201 -11.10 -5.61 -17.90
N VAL A 202 -10.74 -6.16 -16.74
CA VAL A 202 -10.92 -5.52 -15.43
C VAL A 202 -9.58 -5.15 -14.84
N VAL A 203 -9.45 -3.92 -14.35
CA VAL A 203 -8.25 -3.41 -13.68
C VAL A 203 -8.60 -3.02 -12.25
N SER A 204 -7.83 -3.53 -11.28
CA SER A 204 -7.79 -3.04 -9.91
C SER A 204 -6.45 -2.34 -9.72
N PHE A 205 -6.48 -1.03 -9.52
CA PHE A 205 -5.28 -0.19 -9.46
C PHE A 205 -5.23 0.59 -8.15
N ILE A 206 -4.04 0.64 -7.55
CA ILE A 206 -3.82 1.38 -6.31
C ILE A 206 -2.46 2.07 -6.35
N GLN A 207 -2.42 3.31 -5.87
CA GLN A 207 -1.18 4.06 -5.72
C GLN A 207 -1.19 4.91 -4.45
N SER A 208 -0.01 5.17 -3.91
CA SER A 208 0.16 5.98 -2.71
C SER A 208 1.58 6.52 -2.63
N ILE A 209 1.73 7.66 -1.99
CA ILE A 209 3.01 8.18 -1.49
C ILE A 209 3.16 7.96 0.02
N PHE A 210 2.28 7.17 0.61
CA PHE A 210 2.13 6.72 1.99
C PHE A 210 1.43 7.76 2.87
N TRP A 211 2.11 8.77 3.43
CA TRP A 211 1.45 9.83 4.19
C TRP A 211 0.97 10.96 3.26
N GLU A 212 0.06 11.80 3.77
CA GLU A 212 -0.33 13.02 3.06
C GLU A 212 0.92 13.86 2.74
N PHE A 213 1.15 14.17 1.49
CA PHE A 213 2.36 14.82 0.97
C PHE A 213 3.65 13.97 1.06
N GLY A 214 3.56 12.67 1.32
CA GLY A 214 4.72 11.78 1.36
C GLY A 214 5.83 12.29 2.28
N SER A 215 7.05 12.42 1.76
CA SER A 215 8.19 13.01 2.47
C SER A 215 8.14 14.55 2.55
N GLY A 216 7.26 15.20 1.79
CA GLY A 216 7.27 16.65 1.58
C GLY A 216 8.39 17.14 0.68
N LEU A 217 9.38 16.30 0.35
CA LEU A 217 10.50 16.65 -0.53
C LEU A 217 10.02 16.76 -1.98
N ILE A 218 10.24 17.91 -2.61
CA ILE A 218 9.91 18.15 -4.00
C ILE A 218 11.17 18.61 -4.73
N CYS A 219 11.57 17.86 -5.75
CA CYS A 219 12.69 18.24 -6.57
C CYS A 219 12.34 19.50 -7.37
N PRO A 220 13.04 20.64 -7.18
CA PRO A 220 12.71 21.90 -7.87
C PRO A 220 12.83 21.82 -9.38
N GLU A 221 13.75 21.01 -9.88
CA GLU A 221 14.02 20.84 -11.30
C GLU A 221 12.91 20.08 -12.03
N THR A 222 12.24 19.15 -11.32
CA THR A 222 11.25 18.25 -11.93
C THR A 222 9.83 18.40 -11.39
N GLY A 223 9.65 19.04 -10.23
CA GLY A 223 8.35 19.10 -9.55
C GLY A 223 7.88 17.76 -8.96
N VAL A 224 8.73 16.73 -8.97
CA VAL A 224 8.39 15.41 -8.43
C VAL A 224 8.40 15.43 -6.90
N LEU A 225 7.28 15.08 -6.30
CA LEU A 225 7.11 14.86 -4.87
C LEU A 225 7.46 13.41 -4.52
N PHE A 226 8.38 13.22 -3.58
CA PHE A 226 8.82 11.90 -3.18
C PHE A 226 7.96 11.31 -2.06
N GLN A 227 7.68 10.03 -2.20
CA GLN A 227 7.00 9.22 -1.19
C GLN A 227 7.86 9.07 0.08
N ASN A 228 7.23 8.66 1.20
CA ASN A 228 7.94 8.38 2.45
C ASN A 228 7.76 6.94 2.94
N ARG A 229 7.69 5.97 2.03
CA ARG A 229 7.42 4.57 2.37
C ARG A 229 8.46 3.97 3.33
N GLY A 230 9.69 4.49 3.36
CA GLY A 230 10.71 4.09 4.33
C GLY A 230 10.27 4.23 5.80
N ALA A 231 9.31 5.12 6.11
CA ALA A 231 8.70 5.20 7.43
C ALA A 231 7.89 3.96 7.84
N GLY A 232 7.66 3.03 6.91
CA GLY A 232 7.01 1.75 7.16
C GLY A 232 7.93 0.65 7.69
N PHE A 233 9.25 0.84 7.69
CA PHE A 233 10.16 -0.09 8.32
C PHE A 233 9.98 -0.16 9.83
N SER A 234 10.25 -1.34 10.41
CA SER A 234 10.42 -1.52 11.84
C SER A 234 11.87 -1.22 12.25
N LEU A 235 12.07 -0.78 13.49
CA LEU A 235 13.39 -0.69 14.11
C LEU A 235 13.67 -1.89 15.04
N THR A 236 12.73 -2.82 15.15
CA THR A 236 12.88 -4.09 15.89
C THR A 236 13.20 -5.22 14.92
N ASP A 237 13.89 -6.24 15.40
CA ASP A 237 14.23 -7.42 14.60
C ASP A 237 12.98 -8.08 14.00
N GLY A 238 13.10 -8.50 12.77
CA GLY A 238 12.01 -9.13 12.02
C GLY A 238 12.10 -8.92 10.51
N PRO A 239 11.18 -9.50 9.73
CA PRO A 239 11.18 -9.42 8.28
C PRO A 239 11.12 -7.98 7.75
N ASN A 240 10.49 -7.07 8.48
CA ASN A 240 10.37 -5.65 8.14
C ASN A 240 11.39 -4.75 8.85
N CYS A 241 12.44 -5.29 9.47
CA CYS A 241 13.49 -4.49 10.09
C CYS A 241 14.27 -3.70 9.04
N LEU A 242 14.52 -2.41 9.33
CA LEU A 242 15.30 -1.52 8.45
C LEU A 242 16.71 -2.07 8.25
N ALA A 243 17.09 -2.30 7.00
CA ALA A 243 18.44 -2.68 6.61
C ALA A 243 18.75 -2.23 5.17
N PRO A 244 20.04 -2.11 4.79
CA PRO A 244 20.42 -1.77 3.42
C PRO A 244 19.87 -2.76 2.39
N GLY A 245 19.37 -2.25 1.27
CA GLY A 245 18.89 -3.04 0.14
C GLY A 245 17.50 -3.68 0.33
N LYS A 246 16.84 -3.50 1.46
CA LYS A 246 15.52 -4.06 1.73
C LYS A 246 14.37 -3.20 1.18
N LYS A 247 13.30 -3.88 0.78
CA LYS A 247 12.00 -3.27 0.49
C LYS A 247 11.18 -3.18 1.79
N PRO A 248 10.61 -2.01 2.14
CA PRO A 248 9.76 -1.90 3.32
C PRO A 248 8.44 -2.67 3.12
N PHE A 249 7.84 -3.13 4.21
CA PHE A 249 6.45 -3.53 4.23
C PHE A 249 5.57 -2.48 3.53
N HIS A 250 4.69 -2.93 2.63
CA HIS A 250 3.87 -2.06 1.80
C HIS A 250 2.39 -2.29 2.02
N THR A 251 1.64 -1.20 2.13
CA THR A 251 0.22 -1.25 2.46
C THR A 251 -0.71 -1.38 1.26
N LEU A 252 -0.20 -1.26 0.04
CA LEU A 252 -1.00 -1.39 -1.19
C LEU A 252 -1.47 -2.83 -1.41
N ASN A 253 -2.76 -3.01 -1.64
CA ASN A 253 -3.35 -4.33 -1.87
C ASN A 253 -4.56 -4.24 -2.82
N PRO A 254 -4.32 -4.01 -4.13
CA PRO A 254 -5.38 -4.01 -5.12
C PRO A 254 -5.93 -5.44 -5.24
N ALA A 255 -7.19 -5.63 -4.91
CA ALA A 255 -7.82 -6.94 -4.84
C ALA A 255 -8.75 -7.18 -6.04
N MET A 256 -8.96 -8.46 -6.33
CA MET A 256 -9.90 -8.91 -7.37
C MET A 256 -10.52 -10.24 -6.95
N ALA A 257 -11.77 -10.46 -7.35
CA ALA A 257 -12.46 -11.72 -7.18
C ALA A 257 -13.08 -12.21 -8.49
N ILE A 258 -13.04 -13.51 -8.71
CA ILE A 258 -13.85 -14.20 -9.72
C ILE A 258 -14.89 -14.99 -8.97
N MET A 259 -16.15 -14.53 -9.05
CA MET A 259 -17.27 -15.10 -8.32
C MET A 259 -17.72 -16.42 -8.97
N ASN A 260 -18.36 -17.29 -8.18
CA ASN A 260 -18.88 -18.58 -8.68
C ASN A 260 -19.93 -18.43 -9.81
N ASP A 261 -20.58 -17.27 -9.90
CA ASP A 261 -21.53 -16.95 -10.98
C ASP A 261 -20.86 -16.33 -12.23
N GLY A 262 -19.52 -16.24 -12.25
CA GLY A 262 -18.73 -15.72 -13.37
C GLY A 262 -18.50 -14.21 -13.35
N ARG A 263 -19.06 -13.47 -12.40
CA ARG A 263 -18.76 -12.04 -12.27
C ARG A 263 -17.33 -11.81 -11.83
N ILE A 264 -16.70 -10.77 -12.36
CA ILE A 264 -15.39 -10.30 -11.91
C ILE A 264 -15.60 -9.02 -11.09
N VAL A 265 -15.02 -8.97 -9.90
CA VAL A 265 -15.14 -7.85 -8.98
C VAL A 265 -13.74 -7.33 -8.67
N ALA A 266 -13.44 -6.10 -9.07
CA ALA A 266 -12.28 -5.35 -8.57
C ALA A 266 -12.70 -4.59 -7.31
N TYR A 267 -11.91 -4.69 -6.25
CA TYR A 267 -12.20 -4.00 -4.98
C TYR A 267 -10.92 -3.52 -4.30
N GLY A 268 -11.08 -2.55 -3.44
CA GLY A 268 -9.97 -1.96 -2.72
C GLY A 268 -10.41 -0.72 -1.95
N THR A 269 -9.51 -0.20 -1.14
CA THR A 269 -9.78 0.96 -0.30
C THR A 269 -8.50 1.75 -0.04
N MET A 270 -8.64 2.91 0.58
CA MET A 270 -7.53 3.69 1.15
C MET A 270 -7.37 3.37 2.64
N GLY A 271 -6.35 3.98 3.31
CA GLY A 271 -6.23 3.91 4.77
C GLY A 271 -4.96 3.25 5.30
N GLY A 272 -3.91 3.13 4.48
CA GLY A 272 -2.61 2.61 4.92
C GLY A 272 -2.72 1.17 5.46
N GLU A 273 -2.26 0.95 6.69
CA GLU A 273 -2.25 -0.39 7.31
C GLU A 273 -3.65 -0.95 7.57
N GLY A 274 -4.67 -0.10 7.63
CA GLY A 274 -6.07 -0.51 7.82
C GLY A 274 -6.79 -0.97 6.55
N GLN A 275 -6.17 -0.91 5.37
CA GLN A 275 -6.82 -1.29 4.11
C GLN A 275 -7.42 -2.71 4.12
N PRO A 276 -6.75 -3.77 4.61
CA PRO A 276 -7.32 -5.11 4.56
C PRO A 276 -8.61 -5.27 5.36
N GLN A 277 -8.79 -4.50 6.44
CA GLN A 277 -10.00 -4.57 7.28
C GLN A 277 -11.18 -3.79 6.72
N THR A 278 -10.95 -2.94 5.71
CA THR A 278 -11.99 -2.10 5.09
C THR A 278 -12.32 -2.52 3.66
N GLN A 279 -11.67 -3.57 3.16
CA GLN A 279 -11.98 -4.23 1.91
C GLN A 279 -13.13 -5.23 2.07
#